data_c42bacbeb097799078aaa702dca0c6a0
#
_entry.id   c42bacbeb097799078aaa702dca0c6a0
#
_cell.length_a   1.000
_cell.length_b   1.000
_cell.length_c   1.000
_cell.angle_alpha   90.00
_cell.angle_beta   90.00
_cell.angle_gamma   90.00
#
_symmetry.space_group_name_H-M   'P 1'
#
loop_
_entity.id
_entity.type
_entity.pdbx_description
1 polymer ?
#
loop_
_entity_poly.entity_id
_entity_poly.type
_entity_poly.pdbx_seq_one_letter_code
_entity_poly.pdbx_strand_id
1 'polypeptide(L)'
;EGTNLIQNNIKISYVPQKLSIDWSLPLRVLDFMNLIEKNEITNIVETLNITGIEHLLFQDVRNLSGGEFQRLLMARAIIKKPDFLVLDEPVQGVDYPGEIALYKTIQEIVKNIKCGILLISHNLHVVMSQTDHVICLNGHVCCSGAPRSIIKEPEYIKLFGNNIDPTLAFYEHEHDHKHLPDGSIDHSH
;
A
#
# COMPACT_ATOMS: atom_id res chain seq x y z
N GLU A 1 8.82 3.61 24.75
CA GLU A 1 7.48 4.18 24.95
C GLU A 1 7.30 5.36 23.99
N GLY A 2 6.23 5.36 23.19
CA GLY A 2 5.92 6.42 22.25
C GLY A 2 4.49 6.91 22.46
N THR A 3 4.21 8.16 22.09
CA THR A 3 2.87 8.74 22.17
C THR A 3 2.28 8.80 20.76
N ASN A 4 1.12 8.18 20.56
CA ASN A 4 0.38 8.27 19.31
C ASN A 4 -0.67 9.38 19.43
N LEU A 5 -0.60 10.36 18.54
CA LEU A 5 -1.62 11.39 18.39
C LEU A 5 -2.42 11.10 17.12
N ILE A 6 -3.65 10.65 17.28
CA ILE A 6 -4.56 10.39 16.17
C ILE A 6 -5.61 11.49 16.20
N GLN A 7 -5.78 12.18 15.07
CA GLN A 7 -6.84 13.17 14.91
C GLN A 7 -8.21 12.47 15.03
N ASN A 8 -9.15 13.09 15.75
CA ASN A 8 -10.50 12.55 15.91
C ASN A 8 -11.19 12.36 14.54
N ASN A 9 -11.86 11.22 14.38
CA ASN A 9 -12.65 10.83 13.21
C ASN A 9 -11.85 10.38 11.96
N ILE A 10 -10.53 10.18 12.03
CA ILE A 10 -9.79 9.54 10.94
C ILE A 10 -10.11 8.05 10.89
N LYS A 11 -10.52 7.56 9.72
CA LYS A 11 -10.72 6.14 9.43
C LYS A 11 -9.41 5.52 8.97
N ILE A 12 -8.85 4.62 9.78
CA ILE A 12 -7.63 3.89 9.45
C ILE A 12 -8.00 2.46 9.11
N SER A 13 -7.48 1.95 7.98
CA SER A 13 -7.53 0.54 7.63
C SER A 13 -6.13 -0.06 7.61
N TYR A 14 -6.03 -1.35 7.93
CA TYR A 14 -4.77 -2.08 8.02
C TYR A 14 -4.83 -3.37 7.21
N VAL A 15 -3.83 -3.59 6.38
CA VAL A 15 -3.58 -4.85 5.67
C VAL A 15 -2.36 -5.51 6.32
N PRO A 16 -2.54 -6.61 7.06
CA PRO A 16 -1.46 -7.29 7.74
C PRO A 16 -0.59 -8.09 6.76
N GLN A 17 0.66 -8.30 7.13
CA GLN A 17 1.61 -9.15 6.42
C GLN A 17 1.08 -10.60 6.22
N LYS A 18 0.42 -11.14 7.23
CA LYS A 18 -0.20 -12.47 7.21
C LYS A 18 -1.55 -12.44 7.90
N LEU A 19 -2.52 -13.05 7.26
CA LEU A 19 -3.83 -13.29 7.86
C LEU A 19 -4.02 -14.80 8.03
N SER A 20 -4.19 -15.25 9.28
CA SER A 20 -4.54 -16.64 9.55
C SER A 20 -6.03 -16.83 9.35
N ILE A 21 -6.39 -17.67 8.39
CA ILE A 21 -7.77 -18.07 8.11
C ILE A 21 -7.88 -19.58 8.42
N ASP A 22 -9.00 -19.99 8.99
CA ASP A 22 -9.34 -21.42 9.04
C ASP A 22 -9.78 -21.88 7.65
N TRP A 23 -8.84 -22.48 6.92
CA TRP A 23 -9.04 -22.97 5.56
C TRP A 23 -9.99 -24.16 5.46
N SER A 24 -10.50 -24.69 6.57
CA SER A 24 -11.53 -25.74 6.55
C SER A 24 -12.90 -25.21 6.13
N LEU A 25 -13.15 -23.90 6.29
CA LEU A 25 -14.41 -23.27 5.93
C LEU A 25 -14.47 -22.95 4.43
N PRO A 26 -15.52 -23.41 3.71
CA PRO A 26 -15.76 -22.99 2.34
C PRO A 26 -16.23 -21.53 2.34
N LEU A 27 -15.33 -20.62 1.94
CA LEU A 27 -15.57 -19.18 2.01
C LEU A 27 -15.33 -18.57 0.63
N ARG A 28 -16.37 -18.01 0.00
CA ARG A 28 -16.21 -17.29 -1.26
C ARG A 28 -15.71 -15.86 -1.01
N VAL A 29 -15.12 -15.23 -2.02
CA VAL A 29 -14.70 -13.84 -1.98
C VAL A 29 -15.84 -12.93 -1.50
N LEU A 30 -17.06 -13.10 -2.02
CA LEU A 30 -18.24 -12.36 -1.59
C LEU A 30 -18.51 -12.51 -0.08
N ASP A 31 -18.41 -13.74 0.44
CA ASP A 31 -18.68 -14.04 1.84
C ASP A 31 -17.57 -13.44 2.72
N PHE A 32 -16.30 -13.50 2.26
CA PHE A 32 -15.15 -12.89 2.93
C PHE A 32 -15.28 -11.37 3.05
N MET A 33 -15.77 -10.69 2.01
CA MET A 33 -16.01 -9.25 2.03
C MET A 33 -17.10 -8.84 3.04
N ASN A 34 -18.00 -9.76 3.38
CA ASN A 34 -19.12 -9.53 4.31
C ASN A 34 -18.86 -10.03 5.76
N LEU A 35 -17.68 -10.61 6.06
CA LEU A 35 -17.43 -11.24 7.37
C LEU A 35 -17.55 -10.30 8.58
N ILE A 36 -17.17 -9.03 8.44
CA ILE A 36 -17.20 -8.06 9.55
C ILE A 36 -18.49 -7.24 9.53
N GLU A 37 -18.89 -6.80 8.34
CA GLU A 37 -20.02 -5.91 8.11
C GLU A 37 -20.65 -6.25 6.77
N LYS A 38 -21.98 -6.28 6.74
CA LYS A 38 -22.71 -6.53 5.50
C LYS A 38 -22.60 -5.32 4.58
N ASN A 39 -22.07 -5.55 3.40
CA ASN A 39 -21.91 -4.52 2.36
C ASN A 39 -22.90 -4.77 1.23
N GLU A 40 -23.29 -3.69 0.55
CA GLU A 40 -24.04 -3.82 -0.70
C GLU A 40 -23.16 -4.46 -1.78
N ILE A 41 -23.76 -5.35 -2.58
CA ILE A 41 -23.02 -6.09 -3.61
C ILE A 41 -22.37 -5.15 -4.63
N THR A 42 -23.01 -4.03 -4.93
CA THR A 42 -22.49 -2.99 -5.82
C THR A 42 -21.18 -2.40 -5.30
N ASN A 43 -21.11 -2.09 -4.00
CA ASN A 43 -19.90 -1.58 -3.36
C ASN A 43 -18.78 -2.63 -3.34
N ILE A 44 -19.14 -3.90 -3.15
CA ILE A 44 -18.17 -5.02 -3.20
C ILE A 44 -17.59 -5.13 -4.61
N VAL A 45 -18.44 -5.17 -5.64
CA VAL A 45 -17.99 -5.29 -7.03
C VAL A 45 -17.12 -4.09 -7.43
N GLU A 46 -17.53 -2.87 -7.12
CA GLU A 46 -16.73 -1.67 -7.38
C GLU A 46 -15.35 -1.74 -6.72
N THR A 47 -15.29 -2.17 -5.46
CA THR A 47 -14.04 -2.30 -4.71
C THR A 47 -13.14 -3.40 -5.29
N LEU A 48 -13.71 -4.55 -5.65
CA LEU A 48 -12.98 -5.64 -6.28
C LEU A 48 -12.46 -5.24 -7.68
N ASN A 49 -13.20 -4.39 -8.41
CA ASN A 49 -12.75 -3.84 -9.68
C ASN A 49 -11.52 -2.93 -9.50
N ILE A 50 -11.51 -2.06 -8.49
CA ILE A 50 -10.33 -1.23 -8.15
C ILE A 50 -9.10 -2.09 -7.90
N THR A 51 -9.27 -3.26 -7.27
CA THR A 51 -8.18 -4.19 -6.97
C THR A 51 -7.95 -5.23 -8.08
N GLY A 52 -8.72 -5.20 -9.18
CA GLY A 52 -8.54 -6.04 -10.37
C GLY A 52 -8.88 -7.52 -10.16
N ILE A 53 -9.81 -7.83 -9.24
CA ILE A 53 -10.24 -9.19 -8.90
C ILE A 53 -11.76 -9.37 -8.90
N GLU A 54 -12.52 -8.52 -9.56
CA GLU A 54 -13.99 -8.60 -9.63
C GLU A 54 -14.49 -9.91 -10.24
N HIS A 55 -13.72 -10.49 -11.16
CA HIS A 55 -14.01 -11.78 -11.78
C HIS A 55 -13.95 -12.96 -10.81
N LEU A 56 -13.38 -12.78 -9.62
CA LEU A 56 -13.24 -13.79 -8.58
C LEU A 56 -14.35 -13.73 -7.51
N LEU A 57 -15.37 -12.89 -7.68
CA LEU A 57 -16.43 -12.61 -6.68
C LEU A 57 -17.04 -13.89 -6.06
N PHE A 58 -17.26 -14.92 -6.87
CA PHE A 58 -17.86 -16.19 -6.42
C PHE A 58 -16.83 -17.31 -6.22
N GLN A 59 -15.54 -17.02 -6.42
CA GLN A 59 -14.46 -17.98 -6.23
C GLN A 59 -14.26 -18.29 -4.74
N ASP A 60 -13.94 -19.54 -4.43
CA ASP A 60 -13.52 -19.93 -3.08
C ASP A 60 -12.15 -19.30 -2.76
N VAL A 61 -12.04 -18.66 -1.60
CA VAL A 61 -10.81 -17.98 -1.17
C VAL A 61 -9.59 -18.91 -1.13
N ARG A 62 -9.82 -20.22 -0.90
CA ARG A 62 -8.77 -21.25 -0.89
C ARG A 62 -8.08 -21.44 -2.25
N ASN A 63 -8.77 -21.10 -3.32
CA ASN A 63 -8.28 -21.28 -4.70
C ASN A 63 -7.60 -20.02 -5.25
N LEU A 64 -7.47 -18.97 -4.45
CA LEU A 64 -6.77 -17.75 -4.83
C LEU A 64 -5.25 -17.96 -4.77
N SER A 65 -4.54 -17.42 -5.76
CA SER A 65 -3.09 -17.22 -5.65
C SER A 65 -2.73 -16.26 -4.53
N GLY A 66 -1.48 -16.28 -4.06
CA GLY A 66 -1.03 -15.35 -3.03
C GLY A 66 -1.27 -13.88 -3.39
N GLY A 67 -1.02 -13.50 -4.65
CA GLY A 67 -1.25 -12.14 -5.14
C GLY A 67 -2.74 -11.76 -5.22
N GLU A 68 -3.62 -12.70 -5.63
CA GLU A 68 -5.06 -12.48 -5.61
C GLU A 68 -5.59 -12.34 -4.20
N PHE A 69 -5.08 -13.14 -3.27
CA PHE A 69 -5.45 -13.04 -1.87
C PHE A 69 -5.01 -11.71 -1.27
N GLN A 70 -3.81 -11.22 -1.56
CA GLN A 70 -3.35 -9.90 -1.12
C GLN A 70 -4.23 -8.78 -1.69
N ARG A 71 -4.62 -8.85 -2.97
CA ARG A 71 -5.57 -7.90 -3.57
C ARG A 71 -6.95 -7.97 -2.90
N LEU A 72 -7.40 -9.15 -2.48
CA LEU A 72 -8.63 -9.32 -1.71
C LEU A 72 -8.53 -8.65 -0.33
N LEU A 73 -7.39 -8.78 0.37
CA LEU A 73 -7.16 -8.07 1.63
C LEU A 73 -7.18 -6.55 1.45
N MET A 74 -6.57 -6.05 0.38
CA MET A 74 -6.64 -4.63 0.03
C MET A 74 -8.08 -4.18 -0.27
N ALA A 75 -8.85 -4.95 -1.07
CA ALA A 75 -10.25 -4.65 -1.34
C ALA A 75 -11.06 -4.52 -0.04
N ARG A 76 -10.87 -5.48 0.88
CA ARG A 76 -11.53 -5.45 2.20
C ARG A 76 -11.12 -4.25 3.05
N ALA A 77 -9.88 -3.79 2.94
CA ALA A 77 -9.40 -2.63 3.68
C ALA A 77 -9.99 -1.32 3.14
N ILE A 78 -10.17 -1.20 1.81
CA ILE A 78 -10.62 0.05 1.18
C ILE A 78 -12.12 0.19 1.02
N ILE A 79 -12.92 -0.89 1.21
CA ILE A 79 -14.38 -0.84 1.04
C ILE A 79 -15.05 0.20 1.95
N LYS A 80 -14.45 0.49 3.12
CA LYS A 80 -14.91 1.49 4.07
C LYS A 80 -14.46 2.91 3.76
N LYS A 81 -13.79 3.11 2.61
CA LYS A 81 -13.22 4.39 2.18
C LYS A 81 -12.40 5.02 3.32
N PRO A 82 -11.27 4.41 3.70
CA PRO A 82 -10.41 4.93 4.76
C PRO A 82 -9.75 6.25 4.35
N ASP A 83 -9.44 7.09 5.33
CA ASP A 83 -8.62 8.28 5.15
C ASP A 83 -7.13 7.91 5.14
N PHE A 84 -6.77 6.78 5.78
CA PHE A 84 -5.41 6.29 5.87
C PHE A 84 -5.35 4.76 5.80
N LEU A 85 -4.48 4.23 4.93
CA LEU A 85 -4.28 2.80 4.70
C LEU A 85 -2.87 2.39 5.09
N VAL A 86 -2.75 1.44 6.00
CA VAL A 86 -1.46 0.85 6.40
C VAL A 86 -1.31 -0.50 5.70
N LEU A 87 -0.22 -0.66 4.94
CA LEU A 87 0.14 -1.87 4.22
C LEU A 87 1.44 -2.44 4.82
N ASP A 88 1.34 -3.60 5.44
CA ASP A 88 2.48 -4.25 6.10
C ASP A 88 3.00 -5.39 5.24
N GLU A 89 4.17 -5.19 4.59
CA GLU A 89 4.81 -6.15 3.69
C GLU A 89 3.84 -6.77 2.66
N PRO A 90 3.06 -5.98 1.91
CA PRO A 90 1.93 -6.48 1.11
C PRO A 90 2.32 -7.41 -0.02
N VAL A 91 3.59 -7.46 -0.42
CA VAL A 91 4.10 -8.31 -1.50
C VAL A 91 4.84 -9.55 -1.00
N GLN A 92 4.95 -9.73 0.32
CA GLN A 92 5.68 -10.87 0.87
C GLN A 92 5.05 -12.21 0.45
N GLY A 93 5.87 -13.08 -0.13
CA GLY A 93 5.43 -14.42 -0.55
C GLY A 93 4.66 -14.44 -1.87
N VAL A 94 4.66 -13.34 -2.61
CA VAL A 94 4.10 -13.23 -3.96
C VAL A 94 5.24 -13.36 -4.98
N ASP A 95 4.97 -13.99 -6.12
CA ASP A 95 5.92 -14.09 -7.22
C ASP A 95 6.11 -12.73 -7.93
N TYR A 96 7.19 -12.58 -8.69
CA TYR A 96 7.55 -11.31 -9.32
C TYR A 96 6.44 -10.68 -10.20
N PRO A 97 5.73 -11.43 -11.05
CA PRO A 97 4.58 -10.87 -11.80
C PRO A 97 3.45 -10.38 -10.88
N GLY A 98 3.16 -11.11 -9.81
CA GLY A 98 2.16 -10.74 -8.81
C GLY A 98 2.57 -9.50 -8.02
N GLU A 99 3.86 -9.33 -7.70
CA GLU A 99 4.41 -8.14 -7.06
C GLU A 99 4.14 -6.89 -7.90
N ILE A 100 4.47 -6.92 -9.21
CA ILE A 100 4.18 -5.82 -10.13
C ILE A 100 2.68 -5.50 -10.16
N ALA A 101 1.83 -6.52 -10.21
CA ALA A 101 0.39 -6.35 -10.21
C ALA A 101 -0.13 -5.71 -8.91
N LEU A 102 0.44 -6.07 -7.76
CA LEU A 102 0.09 -5.48 -6.47
C LEU A 102 0.46 -3.99 -6.38
N TYR A 103 1.64 -3.59 -6.87
CA TYR A 103 2.00 -2.17 -6.87
C TYR A 103 1.12 -1.33 -7.79
N LYS A 104 0.72 -1.87 -8.96
CA LYS A 104 -0.30 -1.23 -9.80
C LYS A 104 -1.63 -1.08 -9.04
N THR A 105 -2.03 -2.10 -8.29
CA THR A 105 -3.23 -2.03 -7.45
C THR A 105 -3.12 -0.92 -6.39
N ILE A 106 -1.97 -0.77 -5.74
CA ILE A 106 -1.74 0.32 -4.76
C ILE A 106 -1.89 1.69 -5.44
N GLN A 107 -1.32 1.89 -6.63
CA GLN A 107 -1.47 3.12 -7.40
C GLN A 107 -2.93 3.42 -7.76
N GLU A 108 -3.69 2.40 -8.20
CA GLU A 108 -5.12 2.54 -8.49
C GLU A 108 -5.92 2.88 -7.21
N ILE A 109 -5.56 2.33 -6.06
CA ILE A 109 -6.16 2.68 -4.77
C ILE A 109 -5.93 4.17 -4.46
N VAL A 110 -4.69 4.65 -4.55
CA VAL A 110 -4.36 6.08 -4.32
C VAL A 110 -5.21 6.97 -5.21
N LYS A 111 -5.27 6.65 -6.51
CA LYS A 111 -6.00 7.43 -7.51
C LYS A 111 -7.51 7.48 -7.27
N ASN A 112 -8.13 6.34 -6.91
CA ASN A 112 -9.58 6.22 -6.80
C ASN A 112 -10.11 6.57 -5.41
N ILE A 113 -9.37 6.23 -4.34
CA ILE A 113 -9.82 6.40 -2.95
C ILE A 113 -9.32 7.71 -2.34
N LYS A 114 -8.21 8.25 -2.84
CA LYS A 114 -7.57 9.49 -2.32
C LYS A 114 -7.27 9.41 -0.82
N CYS A 115 -6.75 8.26 -0.37
CA CYS A 115 -6.32 8.06 1.01
C CYS A 115 -4.79 8.17 1.14
N GLY A 116 -4.31 8.58 2.32
CA GLY A 116 -2.89 8.46 2.65
C GLY A 116 -2.48 6.99 2.77
N ILE A 117 -1.27 6.62 2.34
CA ILE A 117 -0.76 5.25 2.45
C ILE A 117 0.53 5.24 3.27
N LEU A 118 0.59 4.38 4.28
CA LEU A 118 1.82 3.96 4.93
C LEU A 118 2.19 2.57 4.42
N LEU A 119 3.25 2.50 3.62
CA LEU A 119 3.80 1.24 3.14
C LEU A 119 4.99 0.85 4.02
N ILE A 120 4.90 -0.29 4.68
CA ILE A 120 6.00 -0.91 5.42
C ILE A 120 6.58 -1.98 4.50
N SER A 121 7.85 -1.85 4.13
CA SER A 121 8.51 -2.82 3.24
C SER A 121 10.02 -2.81 3.45
N HIS A 122 10.66 -3.95 3.21
CA HIS A 122 12.10 -4.10 3.11
C HIS A 122 12.60 -4.06 1.65
N ASN A 123 11.71 -3.96 0.67
CA ASN A 123 12.06 -3.83 -0.74
C ASN A 123 12.39 -2.37 -1.07
N LEU A 124 13.68 -2.03 -0.99
CA LEU A 124 14.17 -0.67 -1.22
C LEU A 124 13.82 -0.13 -2.60
N HIS A 125 13.84 -0.99 -3.63
CA HIS A 125 13.53 -0.57 -5.00
C HIS A 125 12.13 0.03 -5.09
N VAL A 126 11.17 -0.65 -4.48
CA VAL A 126 9.79 -0.20 -4.45
C VAL A 126 9.61 1.05 -3.61
N VAL A 127 10.15 1.03 -2.39
CA VAL A 127 10.06 2.18 -1.50
C VAL A 127 10.60 3.43 -2.18
N MET A 128 11.76 3.34 -2.83
CA MET A 128 12.38 4.49 -3.49
C MET A 128 11.65 4.96 -4.75
N SER A 129 10.99 4.05 -5.48
CA SER A 129 10.32 4.38 -6.75
C SER A 129 8.84 4.74 -6.61
N GLN A 130 8.18 4.38 -5.50
CA GLN A 130 6.73 4.45 -5.36
C GLN A 130 6.24 5.31 -4.20
N THR A 131 7.15 5.96 -3.44
CA THR A 131 6.77 6.75 -2.27
C THR A 131 7.23 8.20 -2.37
N ASP A 132 6.47 9.10 -1.76
CA ASP A 132 6.80 10.54 -1.68
C ASP A 132 7.74 10.83 -0.52
N HIS A 133 7.65 10.04 0.55
CA HIS A 133 8.43 10.21 1.78
C HIS A 133 8.84 8.85 2.35
N VAL A 134 10.07 8.74 2.81
CA VAL A 134 10.63 7.53 3.38
C VAL A 134 11.11 7.79 4.81
N ILE A 135 10.86 6.84 5.69
CA ILE A 135 11.39 6.80 7.05
C ILE A 135 12.17 5.51 7.23
N CYS A 136 13.47 5.60 7.52
CA CYS A 136 14.33 4.46 7.75
C CYS A 136 14.37 4.13 9.25
N LEU A 137 14.09 2.87 9.57
CA LEU A 137 14.06 2.37 10.95
C LEU A 137 15.11 1.28 11.18
N ASN A 138 15.90 1.46 12.22
CA ASN A 138 16.82 0.43 12.74
C ASN A 138 16.93 0.56 14.27
N GLY A 139 15.85 0.18 14.97
CA GLY A 139 15.72 0.41 16.41
C GLY A 139 15.43 1.87 16.78
N HIS A 140 15.76 2.81 15.91
CA HIS A 140 15.44 4.24 15.97
C HIS A 140 15.22 4.77 14.54
N VAL A 141 14.74 6.00 14.41
CA VAL A 141 14.65 6.68 13.10
C VAL A 141 16.06 7.10 12.69
N CYS A 142 16.60 6.46 11.66
CA CYS A 142 17.96 6.72 11.16
C CYS A 142 17.97 7.83 10.12
N CYS A 143 16.98 7.85 9.22
CA CYS A 143 16.81 8.87 8.19
C CYS A 143 15.33 9.09 7.88
N SER A 144 14.99 10.27 7.38
CA SER A 144 13.62 10.61 7.00
C SER A 144 13.64 11.72 5.95
N GLY A 145 12.92 11.55 4.85
CA GLY A 145 12.86 12.53 3.78
C GLY A 145 12.38 11.98 2.45
N ALA A 146 12.43 12.80 1.41
CA ALA A 146 12.15 12.35 0.05
C ALA A 146 13.19 11.30 -0.40
N PRO A 147 12.81 10.27 -1.17
CA PRO A 147 13.71 9.20 -1.61
C PRO A 147 15.04 9.71 -2.20
N ARG A 148 14.99 10.72 -3.07
CA ARG A 148 16.18 11.32 -3.70
C ARG A 148 17.15 11.99 -2.71
N SER A 149 16.64 12.44 -1.57
CA SER A 149 17.44 13.12 -0.54
C SER A 149 18.12 12.11 0.37
N ILE A 150 17.39 11.12 0.85
CA ILE A 150 17.89 10.16 1.84
C ILE A 150 18.98 9.24 1.31
N ILE A 151 19.02 8.91 0.02
CA ILE A 151 20.08 8.07 -0.59
C ILE A 151 21.48 8.68 -0.45
N LYS A 152 21.57 9.98 -0.19
CA LYS A 152 22.83 10.72 0.01
C LYS A 152 23.22 10.82 1.49
N GLU A 153 22.35 10.42 2.40
CA GLU A 153 22.60 10.51 3.83
C GLU A 153 23.57 9.43 4.32
N PRO A 154 24.56 9.79 5.16
CA PRO A 154 25.54 8.84 5.68
C PRO A 154 24.90 7.64 6.41
N GLU A 155 23.83 7.87 7.16
CA GLU A 155 23.08 6.83 7.88
C GLU A 155 22.43 5.84 6.92
N TYR A 156 21.87 6.32 5.83
CA TYR A 156 21.29 5.46 4.79
C TYR A 156 22.37 4.58 4.14
N ILE A 157 23.51 5.20 3.75
CA ILE A 157 24.65 4.50 3.14
C ILE A 157 25.22 3.45 4.10
N LYS A 158 25.27 3.75 5.41
CA LYS A 158 25.73 2.82 6.44
C LYS A 158 24.81 1.60 6.60
N LEU A 159 23.48 1.78 6.45
CA LEU A 159 22.50 0.70 6.58
C LEU A 159 22.43 -0.19 5.34
N PHE A 160 22.47 0.40 4.15
CA PHE A 160 22.14 -0.28 2.89
C PHE A 160 23.34 -0.40 1.93
N GLY A 161 24.47 0.25 2.23
CA GLY A 161 25.69 0.25 1.40
C GLY A 161 25.59 1.22 0.22
N ASN A 162 26.74 1.37 -0.49
CA ASN A 162 26.83 2.20 -1.70
C ASN A 162 26.29 1.52 -2.97
N ASN A 163 25.80 0.29 -2.87
CA ASN A 163 25.37 -0.53 -4.00
C ASN A 163 23.91 -0.24 -4.44
N ILE A 164 23.45 0.98 -4.27
CA ILE A 164 22.24 1.40 -4.95
C ILE A 164 22.66 1.68 -6.38
N ASP A 165 22.25 0.77 -7.27
CA ASP A 165 22.35 0.98 -8.71
C ASP A 165 21.76 2.35 -9.04
N PRO A 166 22.53 3.31 -9.60
CA PRO A 166 22.00 4.61 -10.01
C PRO A 166 20.89 4.48 -11.07
N THR A 167 20.76 3.29 -11.67
CA THR A 167 19.67 2.89 -12.57
C THR A 167 18.40 2.45 -11.83
N LEU A 168 18.32 2.57 -10.52
CA LEU A 168 17.04 2.70 -9.82
C LEU A 168 16.37 3.96 -10.40
N ALA A 169 15.95 3.81 -11.65
CA ALA A 169 15.35 4.85 -12.45
C ALA A 169 14.15 5.35 -11.66
N PHE A 170 14.33 6.53 -11.10
CA PHE A 170 13.24 7.30 -10.58
C PHE A 170 12.22 7.44 -11.72
N TYR A 171 11.18 6.64 -11.70
CA TYR A 171 10.02 6.85 -12.53
C TYR A 171 9.53 8.24 -12.12
N GLU A 172 9.68 9.21 -13.01
CA GLU A 172 9.09 10.52 -12.82
C GLU A 172 7.58 10.34 -12.86
N HIS A 173 6.95 10.32 -11.67
CA HIS A 173 5.59 10.77 -11.58
C HIS A 173 5.68 12.29 -11.78
N GLU A 174 5.40 12.76 -12.97
CA GLU A 174 5.07 14.16 -13.22
C GLU A 174 3.78 14.45 -12.43
N HIS A 175 3.94 14.85 -11.18
CA HIS A 175 2.90 15.59 -10.51
C HIS A 175 2.90 17.01 -11.10
N ASP A 176 1.85 17.33 -11.81
CA ASP A 176 1.64 18.59 -12.52
C ASP A 176 1.38 19.78 -11.56
N HIS A 177 2.00 19.74 -10.36
CA HIS A 177 1.87 20.77 -9.34
C HIS A 177 3.16 20.91 -8.52
N LYS A 178 3.55 22.16 -8.25
CA LYS A 178 4.67 22.51 -7.38
C LYS A 178 4.13 22.81 -5.98
N HIS A 179 4.69 22.14 -4.97
CA HIS A 179 4.45 22.51 -3.59
C HIS A 179 5.28 23.75 -3.24
N LEU A 180 4.63 24.80 -2.76
CA LEU A 180 5.31 25.98 -2.23
C LEU A 180 5.82 25.69 -0.81
N PRO A 181 6.83 26.44 -0.31
CA PRO A 181 7.41 26.23 1.02
C PRO A 181 6.42 26.36 2.19
N ASP A 182 5.25 26.96 1.96
CA ASP A 182 4.15 27.13 2.93
C ASP A 182 3.11 25.98 2.89
N GLY A 183 3.33 24.95 2.05
CA GLY A 183 2.44 23.79 1.92
C GLY A 183 1.25 23.99 0.98
N SER A 184 1.13 25.12 0.31
CA SER A 184 0.10 25.37 -0.72
C SER A 184 0.49 24.80 -2.08
N ILE A 185 -0.50 24.50 -2.94
CA ILE A 185 -0.32 23.94 -4.29
C ILE A 185 -0.48 25.06 -5.32
N ASP A 186 0.55 25.26 -6.16
CA ASP A 186 0.48 26.21 -7.28
C ASP A 186 -0.09 25.50 -8.52
N HIS A 187 -1.22 25.99 -9.03
CA HIS A 187 -1.92 25.54 -10.24
C HIS A 187 -1.69 26.46 -11.45
N SER A 188 -0.64 27.28 -11.45
CA SER A 188 -0.36 28.15 -12.60
C SER A 188 0.14 27.32 -13.80
N HIS A 189 -0.69 27.27 -14.85
CA HIS A 189 -0.37 26.86 -16.21
C HIS A 189 0.47 27.92 -16.92
#